data_4bedbd98d04d95c750145231ef6a0fc6
#
_entry.id   4bedbd98d04d95c750145231ef6a0fc6
#
_cell.length_a   1.000
_cell.length_b   1.000
_cell.length_c   1.000
_cell.angle_alpha   90.00
_cell.angle_beta   90.00
_cell.angle_gamma   90.00
#
_symmetry.space_group_name_H-M   'P 1'
#
loop_
_entity.id
_entity.type
_entity.pdbx_description
1 polymer ?
#
loop_
_entity_poly.entity_id
_entity_poly.type
_entity_poly.pdbx_seq_one_letter_code
_entity_poly.pdbx_strand_id
1 'polypeptide(L)'
;CALITPWNWPMNQVTLKVCAAAVAGCTMVLKPSEESPLNAVLFAEMMHAAGFPPGVFNLVNGDGAGVGSQLSAHPDIDMVSFTGSTRAGKLISKSAADTLKRVHLELGGKGANLVFADADEKAVKRGVLRVMNNTGQSCNAPTRMLVEASRYDEAVEQAAETANNVTVGPGSAEGRHIGPVVNATQWQKIQD
;
A
#
# COMPACT_ATOMS: atom_id res chain seq x y z
N CYS A 1 11.02 0.43 -17.13
CA CYS A 1 10.02 0.91 -16.16
C CYS A 1 10.67 1.19 -14.81
N ALA A 2 10.28 2.27 -14.14
CA ALA A 2 10.56 2.48 -12.71
C ALA A 2 9.35 2.04 -11.88
N LEU A 3 9.58 1.15 -10.92
CA LEU A 3 8.57 0.60 -10.03
C LEU A 3 8.88 1.07 -8.61
N ILE A 4 7.97 1.85 -8.00
CA ILE A 4 8.18 2.43 -6.66
C ILE A 4 7.06 1.93 -5.76
N THR A 5 7.43 1.21 -4.67
CA THR A 5 6.47 0.53 -3.80
C THR A 5 6.49 1.06 -2.37
N PRO A 6 5.33 1.05 -1.69
CA PRO A 6 5.20 1.48 -0.30
C PRO A 6 5.56 0.35 0.68
N TRP A 7 5.53 0.69 1.97
CA TRP A 7 5.86 -0.20 3.08
C TRP A 7 4.67 -1.02 3.63
N ASN A 8 3.44 -0.63 3.35
CA ASN A 8 2.27 -1.17 4.06
C ASN A 8 1.85 -2.59 3.65
N TRP A 9 2.17 -3.01 2.43
CA TRP A 9 2.00 -4.37 1.91
C TRP A 9 3.23 -4.78 1.10
N PRO A 10 4.40 -4.93 1.74
CA PRO A 10 5.70 -4.91 1.06
C PRO A 10 5.82 -5.89 -0.10
N MET A 11 5.67 -7.19 0.16
CA MET A 11 5.81 -8.21 -0.88
C MET A 11 4.66 -8.14 -1.91
N ASN A 12 3.43 -7.90 -1.48
CA ASN A 12 2.29 -7.79 -2.38
C ASN A 12 2.49 -6.66 -3.40
N GLN A 13 2.94 -5.50 -2.95
CA GLN A 13 3.16 -4.35 -3.85
C GLN A 13 4.34 -4.56 -4.81
N VAL A 14 5.36 -5.27 -4.39
CA VAL A 14 6.47 -5.69 -5.26
C VAL A 14 5.97 -6.63 -6.34
N THR A 15 5.30 -7.71 -5.96
CA THR A 15 4.84 -8.74 -6.91
C THR A 15 3.83 -8.20 -7.91
N LEU A 16 2.87 -7.37 -7.47
CA LEU A 16 1.88 -6.76 -8.38
C LEU A 16 2.50 -5.96 -9.50
N LYS A 17 3.59 -5.24 -9.23
CA LYS A 17 4.26 -4.41 -10.24
C LYS A 17 5.28 -5.21 -11.06
N VAL A 18 6.13 -5.98 -10.38
CA VAL A 18 7.21 -6.71 -11.05
C VAL A 18 6.67 -7.80 -11.96
N CYS A 19 5.69 -8.60 -11.51
CA CYS A 19 5.13 -9.66 -12.34
C CYS A 19 4.42 -9.09 -13.57
N ALA A 20 3.68 -7.98 -13.43
CA ALA A 20 3.03 -7.33 -14.55
C ALA A 20 4.04 -6.80 -15.59
N ALA A 21 5.11 -6.14 -15.13
CA ALA A 21 6.18 -5.64 -16.00
C ALA A 21 6.94 -6.78 -16.70
N ALA A 22 7.20 -7.88 -15.99
CA ALA A 22 7.87 -9.06 -16.52
C ALA A 22 7.05 -9.73 -17.63
N VAL A 23 5.75 -9.94 -17.41
CA VAL A 23 4.84 -10.51 -18.42
C VAL A 23 4.71 -9.61 -19.65
N ALA A 24 4.77 -8.29 -19.44
CA ALA A 24 4.76 -7.31 -20.54
C ALA A 24 6.11 -7.20 -21.28
N GLY A 25 7.14 -7.94 -20.87
CA GLY A 25 8.47 -7.91 -21.48
C GLY A 25 9.28 -6.65 -21.20
N CYS A 26 8.97 -5.94 -20.12
CA CYS A 26 9.66 -4.72 -19.74
C CYS A 26 10.92 -5.00 -18.92
N THR A 27 11.99 -4.25 -19.18
CA THR A 27 13.08 -4.07 -18.24
C THR A 27 12.64 -3.13 -17.13
N MET A 28 13.13 -3.32 -15.89
CA MET A 28 12.61 -2.60 -14.75
C MET A 28 13.66 -2.30 -13.68
N VAL A 29 13.47 -1.18 -13.01
CA VAL A 29 14.17 -0.80 -11.79
C VAL A 29 13.16 -0.68 -10.67
N LEU A 30 13.27 -1.52 -9.65
CA LEU A 30 12.42 -1.49 -8.45
C LEU A 30 13.09 -0.66 -7.35
N LYS A 31 12.36 0.31 -6.80
CA LYS A 31 12.70 0.99 -5.55
C LYS A 31 11.64 0.68 -4.50
N PRO A 32 11.88 -0.18 -3.52
CA PRO A 32 10.98 -0.39 -2.40
C PRO A 32 11.02 0.79 -1.43
N SER A 33 10.06 0.85 -0.51
CA SER A 33 10.15 1.79 0.59
C SER A 33 11.37 1.50 1.47
N GLU A 34 12.01 2.56 1.95
CA GLU A 34 13.09 2.51 2.94
C GLU A 34 12.67 1.89 4.28
N GLU A 35 11.37 1.88 4.58
CA GLU A 35 10.81 1.26 5.78
C GLU A 35 10.70 -0.28 5.69
N SER A 36 10.75 -0.83 4.48
CA SER A 36 10.60 -2.28 4.25
C SER A 36 11.42 -2.77 3.05
N PRO A 37 12.75 -2.60 3.06
CA PRO A 37 13.57 -2.95 1.89
C PRO A 37 13.90 -4.45 1.80
N LEU A 38 13.98 -5.16 2.93
CA LEU A 38 14.54 -6.52 2.98
C LEU A 38 13.73 -7.55 2.19
N ASN A 39 12.40 -7.41 2.14
CA ASN A 39 11.57 -8.29 1.33
C ASN A 39 11.87 -8.15 -0.17
N ALA A 40 12.21 -6.94 -0.64
CA ALA A 40 12.57 -6.71 -2.03
C ALA A 40 13.98 -7.24 -2.35
N VAL A 41 14.91 -7.21 -1.38
CA VAL A 41 16.23 -7.85 -1.51
C VAL A 41 16.06 -9.36 -1.68
N LEU A 42 15.29 -9.99 -0.78
CA LEU A 42 14.99 -11.43 -0.89
C LEU A 42 14.29 -11.76 -2.23
N PHE A 43 13.37 -10.91 -2.67
CA PHE A 43 12.70 -11.09 -3.96
C PHE A 43 13.69 -11.00 -5.12
N ALA A 44 14.67 -10.09 -5.08
CA ALA A 44 15.72 -9.99 -6.09
C ALA A 44 16.58 -11.26 -6.16
N GLU A 45 16.92 -11.85 -5.00
CA GLU A 45 17.63 -13.14 -4.93
C GLU A 45 16.79 -14.26 -5.57
N MET A 46 15.48 -14.28 -5.31
CA MET A 46 14.56 -15.26 -5.93
C MET A 46 14.50 -15.08 -7.46
N MET A 47 14.44 -13.84 -7.96
CA MET A 47 14.45 -13.55 -9.40
C MET A 47 15.75 -14.04 -10.07
N HIS A 48 16.88 -13.80 -9.41
CA HIS A 48 18.17 -14.30 -9.87
C HIS A 48 18.21 -15.84 -9.91
N ALA A 49 17.79 -16.49 -8.82
CA ALA A 49 17.73 -17.94 -8.75
C ALA A 49 16.76 -18.58 -9.77
N ALA A 50 15.70 -17.86 -10.12
CA ALA A 50 14.74 -18.27 -11.17
C ALA A 50 15.28 -18.08 -12.59
N GLY A 51 16.50 -17.57 -12.77
CA GLY A 51 17.13 -17.42 -14.09
C GLY A 51 16.69 -16.19 -14.87
N PHE A 52 16.21 -15.15 -14.21
CA PHE A 52 15.94 -13.88 -14.90
C PHE A 52 17.22 -13.32 -15.52
N PRO A 53 17.19 -12.92 -16.80
CA PRO A 53 18.38 -12.38 -17.46
C PRO A 53 18.91 -11.13 -16.74
N PRO A 54 20.25 -10.96 -16.66
CA PRO A 54 20.84 -9.74 -16.11
C PRO A 54 20.29 -8.47 -16.79
N GLY A 55 19.97 -7.45 -15.97
CA GLY A 55 19.43 -6.19 -16.44
C GLY A 55 17.93 -6.14 -16.70
N VAL A 56 17.23 -7.27 -16.71
CA VAL A 56 15.76 -7.27 -16.85
C VAL A 56 15.10 -6.81 -15.56
N PHE A 57 15.52 -7.32 -14.41
CA PHE A 57 15.10 -6.85 -13.10
C PHE A 57 16.29 -6.29 -12.33
N ASN A 58 16.14 -5.06 -11.85
CA ASN A 58 17.17 -4.36 -11.08
C ASN A 58 16.53 -3.79 -9.81
N LEU A 59 17.23 -3.91 -8.68
CA LEU A 59 16.79 -3.38 -7.39
C LEU A 59 17.71 -2.24 -6.96
N VAL A 60 17.13 -1.11 -6.57
CA VAL A 60 17.84 0.00 -5.94
C VAL A 60 17.16 0.39 -4.63
N ASN A 61 17.92 0.49 -3.57
CA ASN A 61 17.44 0.99 -2.28
C ASN A 61 17.75 2.48 -2.14
N GLY A 62 16.94 3.18 -1.39
CA GLY A 62 17.10 4.61 -1.11
C GLY A 62 15.78 5.26 -0.76
N ASP A 63 15.85 6.52 -0.39
CA ASP A 63 14.69 7.31 0.00
C ASP A 63 13.87 7.82 -1.20
N GLY A 64 12.70 8.38 -0.89
CA GLY A 64 11.82 8.93 -1.92
C GLY A 64 12.35 10.21 -2.55
N ALA A 65 13.02 11.07 -1.75
CA ALA A 65 13.51 12.38 -2.21
C ALA A 65 14.78 12.25 -3.07
N GLY A 66 15.66 11.32 -2.74
CA GLY A 66 16.86 11.01 -3.51
C GLY A 66 16.55 10.10 -4.70
N VAL A 67 16.55 8.79 -4.47
CA VAL A 67 16.42 7.78 -5.55
C VAL A 67 15.07 7.83 -6.25
N GLY A 68 13.97 8.01 -5.49
CA GLY A 68 12.62 8.08 -6.08
C GLY A 68 12.47 9.26 -7.05
N SER A 69 13.00 10.43 -6.70
CA SER A 69 12.97 11.62 -7.55
C SER A 69 13.83 11.44 -8.81
N GLN A 70 15.01 10.85 -8.68
CA GLN A 70 15.88 10.56 -9.83
C GLN A 70 15.23 9.61 -10.81
N LEU A 71 14.63 8.51 -10.35
CA LEU A 71 13.89 7.58 -11.21
C LEU A 71 12.73 8.28 -11.93
N SER A 72 12.02 9.18 -11.24
CA SER A 72 10.89 9.90 -11.82
C SER A 72 11.29 10.90 -12.91
N ALA A 73 12.49 11.47 -12.81
CA ALA A 73 13.04 12.43 -13.75
C ALA A 73 13.91 11.81 -14.85
N HIS A 74 14.34 10.54 -14.69
CA HIS A 74 15.35 9.94 -15.55
C HIS A 74 14.90 9.86 -17.02
N PRO A 75 15.68 10.33 -17.99
CA PRO A 75 15.27 10.35 -19.38
C PRO A 75 15.08 8.95 -19.99
N ASP A 76 15.82 7.95 -19.54
CA ASP A 76 15.75 6.57 -20.04
C ASP A 76 14.67 5.72 -19.33
N ILE A 77 13.81 6.32 -18.54
CA ILE A 77 12.62 5.68 -17.99
C ILE A 77 11.39 6.08 -18.81
N ASP A 78 10.74 5.11 -19.42
CA ASP A 78 9.53 5.31 -20.24
C ASP A 78 8.25 5.37 -19.39
N MET A 79 8.25 4.70 -18.24
CA MET A 79 7.08 4.60 -17.37
C MET A 79 7.47 4.56 -15.89
N VAL A 80 6.72 5.30 -15.06
CA VAL A 80 6.78 5.18 -13.59
C VAL A 80 5.48 4.59 -13.08
N SER A 81 5.58 3.45 -12.38
CA SER A 81 4.47 2.88 -11.61
C SER A 81 4.71 3.09 -10.13
N PHE A 82 3.93 3.96 -9.52
CA PHE A 82 4.06 4.38 -8.12
C PHE A 82 2.85 3.96 -7.29
N THR A 83 3.09 3.43 -6.10
CA THR A 83 2.07 3.29 -5.05
C THR A 83 2.57 3.99 -3.79
N GLY A 84 1.75 4.89 -3.24
CA GLY A 84 2.12 5.64 -2.04
C GLY A 84 1.22 6.85 -1.77
N SER A 85 1.81 7.94 -1.23
CA SER A 85 1.04 9.13 -0.85
C SER A 85 0.64 9.99 -2.05
N THR A 86 -0.52 10.66 -1.94
CA THR A 86 -0.99 11.64 -2.94
C THR A 86 0.04 12.75 -3.18
N ARG A 87 0.72 13.21 -2.12
CA ARG A 87 1.78 14.22 -2.23
C ARG A 87 2.92 13.75 -3.15
N ALA A 88 3.43 12.55 -2.93
CA ALA A 88 4.51 12.00 -3.76
C ALA A 88 4.02 11.72 -5.20
N GLY A 89 2.81 11.21 -5.39
CA GLY A 89 2.23 11.01 -6.72
C GLY A 89 2.15 12.31 -7.54
N LYS A 90 1.75 13.41 -6.91
CA LYS A 90 1.75 14.74 -7.57
C LYS A 90 3.15 15.19 -7.99
N LEU A 91 4.17 14.96 -7.15
CA LEU A 91 5.56 15.30 -7.48
C LEU A 91 6.09 14.45 -8.64
N ILE A 92 5.83 13.16 -8.62
CA ILE A 92 6.19 12.22 -9.69
C ILE A 92 5.54 12.64 -11.01
N SER A 93 4.24 12.95 -11.01
CA SER A 93 3.53 13.38 -12.21
C SER A 93 4.12 14.66 -12.81
N LYS A 94 4.49 15.63 -11.97
CA LYS A 94 5.15 16.85 -12.43
C LYS A 94 6.52 16.56 -13.05
N SER A 95 7.34 15.77 -12.39
CA SER A 95 8.68 15.41 -12.86
C SER A 95 8.64 14.59 -14.15
N ALA A 96 7.67 13.67 -14.26
CA ALA A 96 7.51 12.81 -15.43
C ALA A 96 7.05 13.58 -16.69
N ALA A 97 6.42 14.73 -16.52
CA ALA A 97 5.91 15.55 -17.63
C ALA A 97 7.01 16.04 -18.58
N ASP A 98 8.20 16.35 -18.05
CA ASP A 98 9.32 16.88 -18.84
C ASP A 98 9.80 15.90 -19.93
N THR A 99 9.56 14.61 -19.75
CA THR A 99 9.94 13.56 -20.71
C THR A 99 8.74 12.81 -21.27
N LEU A 100 7.53 13.27 -21.01
CA LEU A 100 6.26 12.65 -21.44
C LEU A 100 6.13 11.16 -21.08
N LYS A 101 6.83 10.70 -20.04
CA LYS A 101 6.76 9.30 -19.62
C LYS A 101 5.39 8.94 -19.05
N ARG A 102 4.98 7.72 -19.22
CA ARG A 102 3.73 7.21 -18.64
C ARG A 102 3.82 7.18 -17.13
N VAL A 103 2.74 7.57 -16.44
CA VAL A 103 2.63 7.50 -14.98
C VAL A 103 1.40 6.71 -14.59
N HIS A 104 1.60 5.67 -13.81
CA HIS A 104 0.53 4.90 -13.17
C HIS A 104 0.62 5.12 -11.66
N LEU A 105 -0.46 5.62 -11.05
CA LEU A 105 -0.52 5.99 -9.64
C LEU A 105 -1.59 5.18 -8.91
N GLU A 106 -1.15 4.48 -7.85
CA GLU A 106 -2.02 3.90 -6.84
C GLU A 106 -1.82 4.70 -5.54
N LEU A 107 -2.82 5.44 -5.12
CA LEU A 107 -2.72 6.42 -4.04
C LEU A 107 -3.66 6.08 -2.88
N GLY A 108 -3.51 6.81 -1.78
CA GLY A 108 -4.39 6.69 -0.63
C GLY A 108 -5.81 7.21 -0.90
N GLY A 109 -6.74 6.78 -0.11
CA GLY A 109 -8.14 7.19 -0.20
C GLY A 109 -8.88 7.00 1.11
N LYS A 110 -10.15 7.38 1.10
CA LYS A 110 -11.12 7.17 2.17
C LYS A 110 -12.34 6.44 1.58
N GLY A 111 -12.17 5.15 1.30
CA GLY A 111 -13.21 4.29 0.75
C GLY A 111 -14.47 4.24 1.63
N ALA A 112 -15.61 4.01 1.01
CA ALA A 112 -16.87 3.82 1.73
C ALA A 112 -17.22 2.32 1.86
N ASN A 113 -17.77 1.95 3.02
CA ASN A 113 -18.49 0.71 3.23
C ASN A 113 -20.00 1.06 3.28
N LEU A 114 -20.79 0.50 2.40
CA LEU A 114 -22.23 0.77 2.33
C LEU A 114 -22.99 -0.40 2.96
N VAL A 115 -23.83 -0.09 3.94
CA VAL A 115 -24.66 -1.06 4.66
C VAL A 115 -26.13 -0.68 4.49
N PHE A 116 -26.82 -1.43 3.64
CA PHE A 116 -28.26 -1.28 3.41
C PHE A 116 -29.09 -2.09 4.41
N ALA A 117 -30.43 -1.87 4.42
CA ALA A 117 -31.34 -2.54 5.35
C ALA A 117 -31.32 -4.07 5.21
N ASP A 118 -31.14 -4.58 4.01
CA ASP A 118 -31.09 -6.01 3.68
C ASP A 118 -29.70 -6.65 3.79
N ALA A 119 -28.69 -5.88 4.23
CA ALA A 119 -27.37 -6.44 4.47
C ALA A 119 -27.38 -7.49 5.58
N ASP A 120 -26.54 -8.51 5.45
CA ASP A 120 -26.46 -9.57 6.47
C ASP A 120 -26.02 -9.05 7.85
N GLU A 121 -26.36 -9.80 8.89
CA GLU A 121 -26.12 -9.42 10.30
C GLU A 121 -24.66 -9.14 10.63
N LYS A 122 -23.70 -9.72 9.90
CA LYS A 122 -22.25 -9.55 10.12
C LYS A 122 -21.61 -8.45 9.28
N ALA A 123 -22.40 -7.73 8.48
CA ALA A 123 -21.88 -6.72 7.55
C ALA A 123 -21.10 -5.63 8.27
N VAL A 124 -21.64 -5.09 9.37
CA VAL A 124 -20.99 -4.07 10.20
C VAL A 124 -19.68 -4.60 10.83
N LYS A 125 -19.77 -5.77 11.46
CA LYS A 125 -18.59 -6.43 12.07
C LYS A 125 -17.46 -6.64 11.06
N ARG A 126 -17.77 -7.17 9.87
CA ARG A 126 -16.78 -7.35 8.80
C ARG A 126 -16.19 -6.02 8.35
N GLY A 127 -17.03 -4.98 8.25
CA GLY A 127 -16.58 -3.63 7.89
C GLY A 127 -15.58 -3.07 8.88
N VAL A 128 -15.86 -3.14 10.18
CA VAL A 128 -14.95 -2.70 11.24
C VAL A 128 -13.62 -3.47 11.22
N LEU A 129 -13.68 -4.80 11.17
CA LEU A 129 -12.47 -5.63 11.12
C LEU A 129 -11.66 -5.37 9.84
N ARG A 130 -12.31 -5.06 8.72
CA ARG A 130 -11.64 -4.70 7.47
C ARG A 130 -10.87 -3.39 7.57
N VAL A 131 -11.42 -2.38 8.26
CA VAL A 131 -10.72 -1.11 8.51
C VAL A 131 -9.49 -1.33 9.39
N MET A 132 -9.61 -2.20 10.41
CA MET A 132 -8.54 -2.45 11.39
C MET A 132 -7.45 -3.40 10.88
N ASN A 133 -7.68 -4.09 9.75
CA ASN A 133 -6.68 -4.95 9.15
C ASN A 133 -5.39 -4.17 8.85
N ASN A 134 -4.24 -4.75 9.15
CA ASN A 134 -2.93 -4.11 9.06
C ASN A 134 -2.87 -2.76 9.82
N THR A 135 -3.61 -2.67 10.92
CA THR A 135 -3.68 -1.45 11.76
C THR A 135 -4.21 -0.23 11.00
N GLY A 136 -5.13 -0.47 10.05
CA GLY A 136 -5.70 0.56 9.19
C GLY A 136 -4.75 1.12 8.11
N GLN A 137 -3.55 0.58 8.00
CA GLN A 137 -2.50 1.05 7.09
C GLN A 137 -2.70 0.47 5.68
N SER A 138 -3.84 0.75 5.06
CA SER A 138 -4.19 0.22 3.75
C SER A 138 -4.91 1.26 2.89
N CYS A 139 -4.52 1.38 1.62
CA CYS A 139 -5.14 2.30 0.67
C CYS A 139 -6.61 1.97 0.41
N ASN A 140 -6.99 0.71 0.52
CA ASN A 140 -8.36 0.21 0.32
C ASN A 140 -9.14 0.00 1.62
N ALA A 141 -8.67 0.54 2.75
CA ALA A 141 -9.43 0.47 4.00
C ALA A 141 -10.73 1.28 3.88
N PRO A 142 -11.91 0.68 4.08
CA PRO A 142 -13.19 1.37 3.98
C PRO A 142 -13.47 2.18 5.27
N THR A 143 -12.77 3.28 5.44
CA THR A 143 -12.71 4.09 6.67
C THR A 143 -13.97 4.90 6.94
N ARG A 144 -14.95 4.90 6.03
CA ARG A 144 -16.27 5.51 6.23
C ARG A 144 -17.33 4.43 6.08
N MET A 145 -18.14 4.23 7.11
CA MET A 145 -19.28 3.33 7.03
C MET A 145 -20.55 4.16 6.89
N LEU A 146 -21.22 4.01 5.76
CA LEU A 146 -22.51 4.66 5.45
C LEU A 146 -23.60 3.65 5.62
N VAL A 147 -24.44 3.85 6.64
CA VAL A 147 -25.47 2.91 7.05
C VAL A 147 -26.85 3.51 6.76
N GLU A 148 -27.73 2.70 6.20
CA GLU A 148 -29.13 3.10 6.03
C GLU A 148 -29.75 3.45 7.39
N ALA A 149 -30.56 4.52 7.43
CA ALA A 149 -31.07 5.10 8.67
C ALA A 149 -31.80 4.10 9.55
N SER A 150 -32.51 3.15 8.95
CA SER A 150 -33.25 2.10 9.68
C SER A 150 -32.38 1.16 10.51
N ARG A 151 -31.08 1.07 10.23
CA ARG A 151 -30.11 0.21 10.92
C ARG A 151 -29.03 0.98 11.65
N TYR A 152 -29.10 2.29 11.68
CA TYR A 152 -27.98 3.13 12.12
C TYR A 152 -27.61 2.86 13.58
N ASP A 153 -28.57 2.87 14.50
CA ASP A 153 -28.32 2.70 15.94
C ASP A 153 -27.75 1.31 16.25
N GLU A 154 -28.33 0.25 15.67
CA GLU A 154 -27.80 -1.11 15.77
C GLU A 154 -26.38 -1.21 15.23
N ALA A 155 -26.12 -0.57 14.11
CA ALA A 155 -24.79 -0.59 13.49
C ALA A 155 -23.73 0.13 14.35
N VAL A 156 -24.09 1.22 15.03
CA VAL A 156 -23.21 1.92 15.99
C VAL A 156 -22.85 1.01 17.15
N GLU A 157 -23.82 0.31 17.74
CA GLU A 157 -23.59 -0.63 18.84
C GLU A 157 -22.69 -1.79 18.41
N GLN A 158 -22.98 -2.43 17.27
CA GLN A 158 -22.16 -3.52 16.72
C GLN A 158 -20.73 -3.06 16.41
N ALA A 159 -20.59 -1.86 15.84
CA ALA A 159 -19.28 -1.31 15.51
C ALA A 159 -18.45 -1.05 16.78
N ALA A 160 -19.05 -0.45 17.81
CA ALA A 160 -18.40 -0.20 19.09
C ALA A 160 -17.98 -1.50 19.79
N GLU A 161 -18.87 -2.49 19.88
CA GLU A 161 -18.56 -3.81 20.41
C GLU A 161 -17.41 -4.48 19.67
N THR A 162 -17.49 -4.49 18.33
CA THR A 162 -16.46 -5.11 17.51
C THR A 162 -15.10 -4.42 17.70
N ALA A 163 -15.08 -3.09 17.74
CA ALA A 163 -13.84 -2.32 17.91
C ALA A 163 -13.20 -2.56 19.26
N ASN A 164 -14.01 -2.60 20.33
CA ASN A 164 -13.54 -2.86 21.70
C ASN A 164 -12.95 -4.27 21.89
N ASN A 165 -13.34 -5.22 21.05
CA ASN A 165 -12.82 -6.59 21.09
C ASN A 165 -11.54 -6.78 20.25
N VAL A 166 -11.07 -5.75 19.54
CA VAL A 166 -9.79 -5.82 18.81
C VAL A 166 -8.64 -5.61 19.77
N THR A 167 -7.77 -6.58 19.85
CA THR A 167 -6.56 -6.51 20.67
C THR A 167 -5.39 -5.97 19.85
N VAL A 168 -4.53 -5.19 20.50
CA VAL A 168 -3.29 -4.64 19.93
C VAL A 168 -2.10 -5.23 20.66
N GLY A 169 -1.08 -5.66 19.93
CA GLY A 169 0.09 -6.27 20.54
C GLY A 169 1.33 -6.14 19.67
N PRO A 170 2.53 -6.45 20.21
CA PRO A 170 3.76 -6.43 19.44
C PRO A 170 3.73 -7.54 18.38
N GLY A 171 4.33 -7.28 17.21
CA GLY A 171 4.37 -8.23 16.10
C GLY A 171 5.07 -9.56 16.40
N SER A 172 5.86 -9.60 17.48
CA SER A 172 6.54 -10.82 17.97
C SER A 172 5.68 -11.68 18.91
N ALA A 173 4.53 -11.18 19.36
CA ALA A 173 3.64 -11.93 20.23
C ALA A 173 2.79 -12.92 19.42
N GLU A 174 2.53 -14.08 20.02
CA GLU A 174 1.58 -15.05 19.45
C GLU A 174 0.13 -14.60 19.70
N GLY A 175 -0.77 -15.01 18.82
CA GLY A 175 -2.21 -14.78 18.98
C GLY A 175 -2.84 -13.95 17.87
N ARG A 176 -4.12 -13.64 18.07
CA ARG A 176 -4.91 -12.82 17.13
C ARG A 176 -4.97 -11.38 17.64
N HIS A 177 -4.06 -10.55 17.18
CA HIS A 177 -4.05 -9.12 17.48
C HIS A 177 -3.57 -8.35 16.25
N ILE A 178 -3.83 -7.05 16.22
CA ILE A 178 -3.21 -6.14 15.24
C ILE A 178 -1.89 -5.61 15.82
N GLY A 179 -0.94 -5.33 14.94
CA GLY A 179 0.37 -4.79 15.33
C GLY A 179 0.34 -3.27 15.58
N PRO A 180 1.50 -2.69 15.88
CA PRO A 180 1.66 -1.24 15.94
C PRO A 180 1.64 -0.64 14.52
N VAL A 181 1.51 0.69 14.44
CA VAL A 181 1.82 1.43 13.20
C VAL A 181 3.31 1.36 12.89
N VAL A 182 3.67 1.56 11.63
CA VAL A 182 5.02 1.29 11.09
C VAL A 182 6.13 2.05 11.81
N ASN A 183 5.90 3.31 12.18
CA ASN A 183 6.91 4.15 12.85
C ASN A 183 6.28 5.34 13.59
N ALA A 184 7.10 6.08 14.34
CA ALA A 184 6.67 7.24 15.11
C ALA A 184 6.12 8.39 14.24
N THR A 185 6.67 8.59 13.05
CA THR A 185 6.19 9.61 12.10
C THR A 185 4.77 9.32 11.65
N GLN A 186 4.47 8.06 11.35
CA GLN A 186 3.12 7.65 10.96
C GLN A 186 2.16 7.74 12.15
N TRP A 187 2.60 7.38 13.35
CA TRP A 187 1.81 7.54 14.57
C TRP A 187 1.42 9.00 14.81
N GLN A 188 2.39 9.93 14.75
CA GLN A 188 2.12 11.36 14.93
C GLN A 188 1.12 11.88 13.89
N LYS A 189 1.31 11.51 12.63
CA LYS A 189 0.43 11.91 11.53
C LYS A 189 -1.03 11.42 11.67
N ILE A 190 -1.26 10.36 12.44
CA ILE A 190 -2.60 9.86 12.74
C ILE A 190 -3.24 10.69 13.87
N GLN A 191 -2.43 11.24 14.78
CA GLN A 191 -2.91 12.08 15.89
C GLN A 191 -3.29 13.50 15.41
N ASP A 192 -2.62 14.04 14.40
CA ASP A 192 -2.88 15.35 13.79
C ASP A 192 -4.19 15.35 12.97
#